data_44723c0849085d748f9a3b4bed4b6bc4
#
_entry.id   44723c0849085d748f9a3b4bed4b6bc4
#
_cell.length_a   1.000
_cell.length_b   1.000
_cell.length_c   1.000
_cell.angle_alpha   90.00
_cell.angle_beta   90.00
_cell.angle_gamma   90.00
#
_symmetry.space_group_name_H-M   'P 1'
#
loop_
_entity.id
_entity.type
_entity.pdbx_description
1 polymer ?
#
loop_
_entity_poly.entity_id
_entity_poly.type
_entity_poly.pdbx_seq_one_letter_code
_entity_poly.pdbx_strand_id
1 'polypeptide(L)'
;MLTIVALLFFLTGAAHSYLGERYILIRLFKRDNLPKLFGGTDFITGTLRFVWHLLTLVWWGIAIIVLLASGKQVDIKTVLQAFSIIALVSGFFPLYFTRGRHLSWIVFFAAAALLWFGSA
;
A
#
# COMPACT_ATOMS: atom_id res chain seq x y z
N MET A 1 -18.25 -12.96 -12.88
CA MET A 1 -18.09 -13.09 -11.43
C MET A 1 -16.80 -12.44 -10.91
N LEU A 2 -15.62 -12.77 -11.44
CA LEU A 2 -14.33 -12.20 -10.98
C LEU A 2 -14.24 -10.67 -11.11
N THR A 3 -14.81 -10.09 -12.16
CA THR A 3 -14.86 -8.63 -12.33
C THR A 3 -15.62 -7.94 -11.18
N ILE A 4 -16.71 -8.57 -10.71
CA ILE A 4 -17.46 -8.04 -9.56
C ILE A 4 -16.61 -8.12 -8.29
N VAL A 5 -15.87 -9.20 -8.08
CA VAL A 5 -14.95 -9.36 -6.94
C VAL A 5 -13.86 -8.28 -6.99
N ALA A 6 -13.25 -8.06 -8.13
CA ALA A 6 -12.24 -7.01 -8.30
C ALA A 6 -12.81 -5.60 -8.00
N LEU A 7 -14.03 -5.31 -8.47
CA LEU A 7 -14.71 -4.06 -8.17
C LEU A 7 -14.96 -3.89 -6.68
N LEU A 8 -15.39 -4.95 -5.98
CA LEU A 8 -15.60 -4.92 -4.53
C LEU A 8 -14.31 -4.62 -3.77
N PHE A 9 -13.18 -5.25 -4.13
CA PHE A 9 -11.88 -4.96 -3.52
C PHE A 9 -11.43 -3.53 -3.81
N PHE A 10 -11.63 -3.04 -5.03
CA PHE A 10 -11.27 -1.68 -5.39
C PHE A 10 -12.08 -0.65 -4.57
N LEU A 11 -13.39 -0.82 -4.49
CA LEU A 11 -14.29 0.05 -3.71
C LEU A 11 -13.99 -0.02 -2.21
N THR A 12 -13.70 -1.21 -1.69
CA THR A 12 -13.31 -1.39 -0.28
C THR A 12 -12.02 -0.64 0.03
N GLY A 13 -11.01 -0.75 -0.82
CA GLY A 13 -9.75 -0.01 -0.65
C GLY A 13 -9.96 1.50 -0.69
N ALA A 14 -10.74 2.00 -1.66
CA ALA A 14 -11.06 3.43 -1.76
C ALA A 14 -11.82 3.93 -0.53
N ALA A 15 -12.85 3.21 -0.10
CA ALA A 15 -13.61 3.54 1.10
C ALA A 15 -12.73 3.50 2.36
N HIS A 16 -11.86 2.50 2.49
CA HIS A 16 -10.92 2.38 3.61
C HIS A 16 -10.00 3.60 3.72
N SER A 17 -9.38 4.02 2.62
CA SER A 17 -8.52 5.20 2.62
C SER A 17 -9.30 6.48 2.93
N TYR A 18 -10.40 6.71 2.24
CA TYR A 18 -11.17 7.95 2.39
C TYR A 18 -11.77 8.07 3.79
N LEU A 19 -12.50 7.05 4.24
CA LEU A 19 -13.16 7.07 5.54
C LEU A 19 -12.15 7.04 6.69
N GLY A 20 -11.08 6.27 6.54
CA GLY A 20 -10.00 6.20 7.51
C GLY A 20 -9.27 7.51 7.69
N GLU A 21 -8.87 8.17 6.61
CA GLU A 21 -8.22 9.48 6.68
C GLU A 21 -9.16 10.51 7.32
N ARG A 22 -10.40 10.62 6.81
CA ARG A 22 -11.32 11.67 7.23
C ARG A 22 -11.85 11.51 8.65
N TYR A 23 -12.19 10.29 9.06
CA TYR A 23 -12.90 10.07 10.31
C TYR A 23 -12.03 9.50 11.44
N ILE A 24 -10.87 8.92 11.11
CA ILE A 24 -9.99 8.28 12.08
C ILE A 24 -8.67 9.04 12.18
N LEU A 25 -7.85 9.05 11.12
CA LEU A 25 -6.47 9.54 11.21
C LEU A 25 -6.39 11.04 11.50
N ILE A 26 -7.16 11.86 10.79
CA ILE A 26 -7.19 13.32 11.03
C ILE A 26 -7.62 13.64 12.45
N ARG A 27 -8.60 12.90 12.99
CA ARG A 27 -9.07 13.10 14.37
C ARG A 27 -8.04 12.60 15.39
N LEU A 28 -7.45 11.43 15.15
CA LEU A 28 -6.42 10.87 16.01
C LEU A 28 -5.22 11.81 16.12
N PHE A 29 -4.76 12.37 15.02
CA PHE A 29 -3.56 13.22 15.00
C PHE A 29 -3.76 14.62 15.57
N LYS A 30 -4.99 15.01 15.87
CA LYS A 30 -5.29 16.24 16.63
C LYS A 30 -5.07 16.09 18.14
N ARG A 31 -4.83 14.88 18.65
CA ARG A 31 -4.59 14.66 20.07
C ARG A 31 -3.19 15.16 20.44
N ASP A 32 -3.08 15.76 21.61
CA ASP A 32 -1.84 16.30 22.17
C ASP A 32 -0.99 15.26 22.93
N ASN A 33 -1.58 14.10 23.25
CA ASN A 33 -0.97 13.00 24.00
C ASN A 33 -0.45 11.85 23.12
N LEU A 34 -0.11 12.11 21.86
CA LEU A 34 0.49 11.11 20.98
C LEU A 34 1.91 10.75 21.44
N PRO A 35 2.33 9.48 21.28
CA PRO A 35 3.69 9.07 21.53
C PRO A 35 4.69 9.90 20.71
N LYS A 36 5.83 10.22 21.31
CA LYS A 36 6.92 10.92 20.64
C LYS A 36 8.05 9.97 20.32
N LEU A 37 8.59 10.09 19.12
CA LEU A 37 9.76 9.36 18.66
C LEU A 37 10.60 10.26 17.75
N PHE A 38 11.91 10.19 17.86
CA PHE A 38 12.84 11.09 17.14
C PHE A 38 12.55 12.59 17.37
N GLY A 39 12.20 12.96 18.59
CA GLY A 39 12.02 14.36 19.02
C GLY A 39 10.64 14.96 18.72
N GLY A 40 9.68 14.19 18.25
CA GLY A 40 8.33 14.67 17.93
C GLY A 40 7.33 13.58 17.61
N THR A 41 6.17 13.96 17.11
CA THR A 41 5.08 13.04 16.73
C THR A 41 5.08 12.69 15.24
N ASP A 42 5.88 13.37 14.44
CA ASP A 42 5.85 13.26 12.96
C ASP A 42 6.14 11.85 12.45
N PHE A 43 7.11 11.15 13.08
CA PHE A 43 7.42 9.79 12.69
C PHE A 43 6.26 8.83 12.97
N ILE A 44 5.63 8.95 14.15
CA ILE A 44 4.50 8.10 14.55
C ILE A 44 3.29 8.36 13.65
N THR A 45 2.92 9.63 13.44
CA THR A 45 1.78 10.00 12.59
C THR A 45 2.01 9.63 11.14
N GLY A 46 3.21 9.85 10.62
CA GLY A 46 3.58 9.44 9.27
C GLY A 46 3.55 7.93 9.09
N THR A 47 4.05 7.17 10.08
CA THR A 47 4.01 5.70 10.07
C THR A 47 2.58 5.18 10.08
N LEU A 48 1.73 5.67 10.97
CA LEU A 48 0.32 5.27 11.05
C LEU A 48 -0.42 5.61 9.74
N ARG A 49 -0.16 6.78 9.15
CA ARG A 49 -0.79 7.20 7.91
C ARG A 49 -0.38 6.31 6.74
N PHE A 50 0.92 6.06 6.56
CA PHE A 50 1.32 5.22 5.43
C PHE A 50 0.86 3.78 5.58
N VAL A 51 0.91 3.19 6.77
CA VAL A 51 0.42 1.82 7.02
C VAL A 51 -1.07 1.72 6.73
N TRP A 52 -1.85 2.73 7.11
CA TRP A 52 -3.28 2.76 6.82
C TRP A 52 -3.56 2.74 5.32
N HIS A 53 -2.92 3.63 4.57
CA HIS A 53 -3.13 3.70 3.12
C HIS A 53 -2.45 2.55 2.35
N LEU A 54 -1.41 1.94 2.93
CA LEU A 54 -0.77 0.76 2.35
C LEU A 54 -1.77 -0.41 2.20
N LEU A 55 -2.68 -0.57 3.15
CA LEU A 55 -3.73 -1.59 3.05
C LEU A 55 -4.64 -1.36 1.84
N THR A 56 -4.92 -0.12 1.48
CA THR A 56 -5.64 0.22 0.24
C THR A 56 -4.90 -0.28 -0.99
N LEU A 57 -3.58 -0.08 -1.05
CA LEU A 57 -2.75 -0.60 -2.16
C LEU A 57 -2.78 -2.12 -2.22
N VAL A 58 -2.79 -2.81 -1.08
CA VAL A 58 -2.93 -4.27 -1.04
C VAL A 58 -4.27 -4.71 -1.64
N TRP A 59 -5.39 -4.08 -1.25
CA TRP A 59 -6.71 -4.38 -1.82
C TRP A 59 -6.77 -4.09 -3.33
N TRP A 60 -6.19 -2.98 -3.77
CA TRP A 60 -6.12 -2.66 -5.19
C TRP A 60 -5.21 -3.61 -5.96
N GLY A 61 -4.11 -4.04 -5.35
CA GLY A 61 -3.25 -5.06 -5.93
C GLY A 61 -3.97 -6.39 -6.12
N ILE A 62 -4.73 -6.83 -5.12
CA ILE A 62 -5.59 -8.02 -5.21
C ILE A 62 -6.63 -7.84 -6.32
N ALA A 63 -7.28 -6.67 -6.40
CA ALA A 63 -8.25 -6.38 -7.46
C ALA A 63 -7.64 -6.51 -8.86
N ILE A 64 -6.43 -5.98 -9.06
CA ILE A 64 -5.70 -6.09 -10.33
C ILE A 64 -5.39 -7.55 -10.66
N ILE A 65 -4.88 -8.33 -9.70
CA ILE A 65 -4.57 -9.75 -9.90
C ILE A 65 -5.84 -10.54 -10.25
N VAL A 66 -6.96 -10.26 -9.57
CA VAL A 66 -8.26 -10.89 -9.87
C VAL A 66 -8.75 -10.52 -11.28
N LEU A 67 -8.57 -9.26 -11.71
CA LEU A 67 -8.89 -8.84 -13.08
C LEU A 67 -8.01 -9.53 -14.12
N LEU A 68 -6.71 -9.62 -13.89
CA LEU A 68 -5.79 -10.35 -14.75
C LEU A 68 -6.20 -11.83 -14.87
N ALA A 69 -6.55 -12.45 -13.72
CA ALA A 69 -7.02 -13.83 -13.68
C ALA A 69 -8.40 -14.05 -14.34
N SER A 70 -9.19 -13.00 -14.54
CA SER A 70 -10.45 -13.08 -15.28
C SER A 70 -10.25 -13.21 -16.80
N GLY A 71 -9.09 -12.80 -17.28
CA GLY A 71 -8.62 -13.10 -18.65
C GLY A 71 -8.23 -14.58 -18.79
N LYS A 72 -8.37 -15.13 -19.98
CA LYS A 72 -8.28 -16.59 -20.19
C LYS A 72 -6.90 -17.20 -20.00
N GLN A 73 -5.82 -16.41 -19.90
CA GLN A 73 -4.46 -16.91 -19.64
C GLN A 73 -3.64 -15.83 -18.93
N VAL A 74 -3.42 -16.02 -17.64
CA VAL A 74 -2.44 -15.24 -16.87
C VAL A 74 -1.26 -16.14 -16.60
N ASP A 75 -0.09 -15.77 -17.13
CA ASP A 75 1.15 -16.46 -16.80
C ASP A 75 1.72 -15.96 -15.46
N ILE A 76 2.57 -16.77 -14.86
CA ILE A 76 3.21 -16.46 -13.59
C ILE A 76 4.07 -15.19 -13.66
N LYS A 77 4.69 -14.93 -14.80
CA LYS A 77 5.48 -13.73 -15.04
C LYS A 77 4.64 -12.47 -14.88
N THR A 78 3.46 -12.42 -15.50
CA THR A 78 2.53 -11.29 -15.38
C THR A 78 2.12 -11.06 -13.93
N VAL A 79 1.86 -12.12 -13.16
CA VAL A 79 1.52 -12.01 -11.74
C VAL A 79 2.70 -11.46 -10.93
N LEU A 80 3.92 -11.97 -11.14
CA LEU A 80 5.12 -11.49 -10.44
C LEU A 80 5.43 -10.04 -10.79
N GLN A 81 5.24 -9.62 -12.04
CA GLN A 81 5.39 -8.23 -12.45
C GLN A 81 4.33 -7.32 -11.81
N ALA A 82 3.10 -7.78 -11.68
CA ALA A 82 2.07 -7.04 -10.95
C ALA A 82 2.46 -6.85 -9.47
N PHE A 83 2.94 -7.90 -8.80
CA PHE A 83 3.48 -7.78 -7.43
C PHE A 83 4.68 -6.85 -7.34
N SER A 84 5.57 -6.86 -8.34
CA SER A 84 6.70 -5.92 -8.40
C SER A 84 6.22 -4.47 -8.42
N ILE A 85 5.23 -4.15 -9.26
CA ILE A 85 4.65 -2.81 -9.34
C ILE A 85 3.97 -2.42 -8.02
N ILE A 86 3.23 -3.34 -7.40
CA ILE A 86 2.60 -3.10 -6.09
C ILE A 86 3.67 -2.80 -5.04
N ALA A 87 4.75 -3.58 -4.99
CA ALA A 87 5.86 -3.36 -4.07
C ALA A 87 6.54 -2.00 -4.33
N LEU A 88 6.79 -1.66 -5.60
CA LEU A 88 7.38 -0.39 -5.98
C LEU A 88 6.53 0.79 -5.49
N VAL A 89 5.24 0.78 -5.79
CA VAL A 89 4.30 1.84 -5.34
C VAL A 89 4.24 1.89 -3.81
N SER A 90 4.20 0.72 -3.15
CA SER A 90 4.18 0.60 -1.69
C SER A 90 5.40 1.25 -1.04
N GLY A 91 6.58 1.17 -1.66
CA GLY A 91 7.81 1.76 -1.13
C GLY A 91 7.80 3.29 -1.07
N PHE A 92 7.04 3.96 -1.95
CA PHE A 92 6.91 5.41 -1.92
C PHE A 92 6.15 5.93 -0.69
N PHE A 93 5.26 5.14 -0.10
CA PHE A 93 4.46 5.56 1.05
C PHE A 93 5.31 5.81 2.31
N PRO A 94 6.09 4.84 2.83
CA PRO A 94 6.96 5.12 3.96
C PRO A 94 8.01 6.17 3.64
N LEU A 95 8.54 6.20 2.41
CA LEU A 95 9.51 7.21 1.99
C LEU A 95 8.92 8.62 2.11
N TYR A 96 7.72 8.83 1.60
CA TYR A 96 7.04 10.13 1.61
C TYR A 96 6.54 10.52 3.02
N PHE A 97 5.72 9.65 3.64
CA PHE A 97 5.04 9.98 4.89
C PHE A 97 5.96 10.07 6.12
N THR A 98 7.09 9.38 6.11
CA THR A 98 8.06 9.42 7.22
C THR A 98 9.34 10.17 6.85
N ARG A 99 9.39 10.80 5.68
CA ARG A 99 10.60 11.46 5.13
C ARG A 99 11.80 10.51 5.10
N GLY A 100 11.56 9.26 4.73
CA GLY A 100 12.58 8.22 4.63
C GLY A 100 13.05 7.61 5.95
N ARG A 101 12.53 8.05 7.10
CA ARG A 101 12.95 7.56 8.42
C ARG A 101 12.52 6.12 8.70
N HIS A 102 11.39 5.71 8.15
CA HIS A 102 10.93 4.33 8.25
C HIS A 102 11.54 3.51 7.10
N LEU A 103 12.49 2.65 7.39
CA LEU A 103 13.35 1.99 6.39
C LEU A 103 12.65 0.93 5.52
N SER A 104 11.37 0.69 5.71
CA SER A 104 10.61 -0.29 4.89
C SER A 104 10.60 0.04 3.39
N TRP A 105 10.81 1.30 3.00
CA TRP A 105 10.94 1.66 1.59
C TRP A 105 12.10 0.95 0.89
N ILE A 106 13.21 0.72 1.61
CA ILE A 106 14.36 -0.05 1.09
C ILE A 106 13.95 -1.48 0.77
N VAL A 107 13.21 -2.12 1.70
CA VAL A 107 12.72 -3.49 1.54
C VAL A 107 11.74 -3.59 0.36
N PHE A 108 10.81 -2.64 0.25
CA PHE A 108 9.85 -2.63 -0.85
C PHE A 108 10.50 -2.43 -2.21
N PHE A 109 11.46 -1.52 -2.32
CA PHE A 109 12.17 -1.29 -3.58
C PHE A 109 13.07 -2.48 -3.95
N ALA A 110 13.75 -3.09 -2.97
CA ALA A 110 14.51 -4.31 -3.20
C ALA A 110 13.61 -5.45 -3.67
N ALA A 111 12.47 -5.65 -3.00
CA ALA A 111 11.49 -6.67 -3.40
C ALA A 111 10.94 -6.41 -4.82
N ALA A 112 10.63 -5.15 -5.15
CA ALA A 112 10.18 -4.78 -6.49
C ALA A 112 11.22 -5.15 -7.55
N ALA A 113 12.48 -4.79 -7.34
CA ALA A 113 13.57 -5.10 -8.27
C ALA A 113 13.76 -6.62 -8.41
N LEU A 114 13.81 -7.36 -7.31
CA LEU A 114 13.99 -8.81 -7.32
C LEU A 114 12.83 -9.53 -8.04
N LEU A 115 11.59 -9.09 -7.82
CA LEU A 115 10.41 -9.64 -8.51
C LEU A 115 10.45 -9.34 -10.02
N TRP A 116 10.83 -8.12 -10.40
CA TRP A 116 10.88 -7.73 -11.80
C TRP A 116 11.93 -8.51 -12.57
N PHE A 117 13.17 -8.50 -12.08
CA PHE A 117 14.28 -9.18 -12.75
C PHE A 117 14.22 -10.70 -12.59
N GLY A 118 13.71 -11.22 -11.47
CA GLY A 118 13.51 -12.64 -11.24
C GLY A 118 12.38 -13.25 -12.08
N SER A 119 11.47 -12.43 -12.60
CA SER A 119 10.40 -12.86 -13.51
C SER A 119 10.78 -12.79 -15.00
N ALA A 120 11.97 -12.33 -15.31
CA ALA A 120 12.41 -12.14 -16.68
C ALA A 120 12.58 -13.46 -17.46
#